data_d5ac2a8831335b772107413c4919a14a
#
_entry.id   d5ac2a8831335b772107413c4919a14a
#
_cell.length_a   1.000
_cell.length_b   1.000
_cell.length_c   1.000
_cell.angle_alpha   90.00
_cell.angle_beta   90.00
_cell.angle_gamma   90.00
#
_symmetry.space_group_name_H-M   'P 1'
#
loop_
_entity.id
_entity.type
_entity.pdbx_description
1 polymer ?
#
loop_
_entity_poly.entity_id
_entity_poly.type
_entity_poly.pdbx_seq_one_letter_code
_entity_poly.pdbx_strand_id
1 'polypeptide(L)'
;MRLALQEAEAAARSGEVPIGAVAVIGGKPAAFARNRVEEKKSAVAHAEIELLHALEALRGDWRMEDVTVYVTKEPCPMCAGALVNARAGRIVYGVGDPRFGGCSVFGIPASRGALWNPEVTAGVCAAEAEALLSGFFRAAREERRKLPVRMCNSYDPEYAALLNPLVRNIFDFDFDFWSRRGFWTEKYESYSLIGEGRMIAHVGAARQKVRVGGKTFLALQLSAVACIPEERGNGHARRLIDNILRRYPGTPVFLYANDSVTEFYPKFGFRPAEEQVPVAEAAIDNDIAPVKCAPEELQELAMRRRRPASDLFDVLDGGEIRCFHLFREYADKLYRLTPDLAVAAEQEGDTLKLDEIFAEHPIHWPKVRKLLPFRGIRRVEFGFSPDRFGVEFEWVTPPKSARLFLRGDWDLPEHFRIPLFAHT
;
A
#
# COMPACT_ATOMS: atom_id res chain seq x y z
N MET A 1 -0.71 40.54 -12.29
CA MET A 1 -1.25 39.16 -12.36
C MET A 1 -1.23 38.56 -13.78
N ARG A 2 -1.70 39.21 -14.84
CA ARG A 2 -1.66 38.62 -16.21
C ARG A 2 -0.27 38.16 -16.65
N LEU A 3 0.78 38.89 -16.32
CA LEU A 3 2.18 38.49 -16.59
C LEU A 3 2.59 37.28 -15.76
N ALA A 4 2.12 37.15 -14.51
CA ALA A 4 2.35 35.97 -13.70
C ALA A 4 1.63 34.72 -14.27
N LEU A 5 0.44 34.88 -14.86
CA LEU A 5 -0.23 33.81 -15.58
C LEU A 5 0.54 33.37 -16.85
N GLN A 6 1.19 34.28 -17.57
CA GLN A 6 2.06 33.92 -18.70
C GLN A 6 3.27 33.10 -18.27
N GLU A 7 3.87 33.42 -17.11
CA GLU A 7 4.95 32.61 -16.51
C GLU A 7 4.43 31.25 -16.06
N ALA A 8 3.21 31.17 -15.49
CA ALA A 8 2.57 29.91 -15.13
C ALA A 8 2.31 29.02 -16.37
N GLU A 9 1.84 29.60 -17.48
CA GLU A 9 1.70 28.87 -18.76
C GLU A 9 3.05 28.38 -19.28
N ALA A 10 4.11 29.18 -19.15
CA ALA A 10 5.46 28.75 -19.52
C ALA A 10 5.97 27.60 -18.64
N ALA A 11 5.67 27.61 -17.33
CA ALA A 11 5.93 26.49 -16.43
C ALA A 11 5.23 25.20 -16.90
N ALA A 12 3.91 25.30 -17.21
CA ALA A 12 3.14 24.16 -17.72
C ALA A 12 3.74 23.56 -19.01
N ARG A 13 4.18 24.41 -19.95
CA ARG A 13 4.82 23.95 -21.20
C ARG A 13 6.12 23.21 -20.98
N SER A 14 6.85 23.49 -19.89
CA SER A 14 8.09 22.77 -19.49
C SER A 14 7.84 21.59 -18.53
N GLY A 15 6.57 21.18 -18.31
CA GLY A 15 6.25 20.05 -17.42
C GLY A 15 6.23 20.41 -15.92
N GLU A 16 6.34 21.68 -15.58
CA GLU A 16 6.28 22.18 -14.21
C GLU A 16 4.85 22.49 -13.78
N VAL A 17 4.57 22.41 -12.47
CA VAL A 17 3.30 22.91 -11.93
C VAL A 17 3.12 24.37 -12.32
N PRO A 18 1.98 24.78 -12.92
CA PRO A 18 1.78 26.10 -13.50
C PRO A 18 1.63 27.19 -12.44
N ILE A 19 2.73 27.56 -11.85
CA ILE A 19 2.86 28.67 -10.91
C ILE A 19 3.86 29.67 -11.48
N GLY A 20 3.43 30.91 -11.62
CA GLY A 20 4.25 32.01 -12.08
C GLY A 20 4.19 33.17 -11.10
N ALA A 21 5.28 33.91 -11.00
CA ALA A 21 5.43 35.04 -10.12
C ALA A 21 6.06 36.25 -10.86
N VAL A 22 5.63 37.44 -10.52
CA VAL A 22 6.14 38.70 -11.08
C VAL A 22 6.33 39.73 -9.97
N ALA A 23 7.47 40.37 -9.95
CA ALA A 23 7.74 41.51 -9.08
C ALA A 23 7.46 42.83 -9.81
N VAL A 24 6.82 43.75 -9.09
CA VAL A 24 6.50 45.11 -9.59
C VAL A 24 7.11 46.13 -8.64
N ILE A 25 7.84 47.09 -9.20
CA ILE A 25 8.48 48.20 -8.47
C ILE A 25 8.04 49.49 -9.13
N GLY A 26 7.52 50.45 -8.36
CA GLY A 26 7.05 51.72 -8.89
C GLY A 26 5.99 51.57 -10.01
N GLY A 27 5.13 50.55 -9.93
CA GLY A 27 4.09 50.25 -10.94
C GLY A 27 4.61 49.56 -12.22
N LYS A 28 5.91 49.25 -12.33
CA LYS A 28 6.52 48.58 -13.48
C LYS A 28 6.99 47.19 -13.16
N PRO A 29 6.77 46.21 -14.03
CA PRO A 29 7.38 44.86 -13.85
C PRO A 29 8.92 44.93 -13.83
N ALA A 30 9.55 44.31 -12.83
CA ALA A 30 10.98 44.31 -12.63
C ALA A 30 11.63 42.93 -12.78
N ALA A 31 10.97 41.88 -12.35
CA ALA A 31 11.45 40.52 -12.46
C ALA A 31 10.28 39.52 -12.67
N PHE A 32 10.61 38.40 -13.28
CA PHE A 32 9.67 37.32 -13.66
C PHE A 32 10.25 35.99 -13.24
N ALA A 33 9.44 35.09 -12.75
CA ALA A 33 9.86 33.75 -12.41
C ALA A 33 8.69 32.76 -12.51
N ARG A 34 9.02 31.49 -12.60
CA ARG A 34 8.07 30.38 -12.60
C ARG A 34 8.61 29.22 -11.80
N ASN A 35 7.74 28.27 -11.48
CA ASN A 35 8.14 27.01 -10.84
C ASN A 35 9.19 26.27 -11.69
N ARG A 36 10.23 25.72 -11.05
CA ARG A 36 11.34 24.99 -11.67
C ARG A 36 11.80 23.81 -10.82
N VAL A 37 10.88 23.23 -10.07
CA VAL A 37 11.15 22.12 -9.15
C VAL A 37 11.71 20.91 -9.89
N GLU A 38 11.04 20.52 -10.99
CA GLU A 38 11.45 19.36 -11.78
C GLU A 38 12.72 19.64 -12.60
N GLU A 39 12.84 20.81 -13.16
CA GLU A 39 14.02 21.24 -13.94
C GLU A 39 15.28 21.24 -13.08
N LYS A 40 15.22 21.84 -11.89
CA LYS A 40 16.33 21.97 -10.97
C LYS A 40 16.53 20.78 -10.03
N LYS A 41 15.59 19.84 -9.99
CA LYS A 41 15.53 18.76 -9.00
C LYS A 41 15.63 19.28 -7.57
N SER A 42 14.95 20.39 -7.29
CA SER A 42 15.04 21.12 -6.03
C SER A 42 13.63 21.40 -5.48
N ALA A 43 13.34 20.86 -4.30
CA ALA A 43 12.05 21.06 -3.63
C ALA A 43 11.76 22.53 -3.25
N VAL A 44 12.76 23.40 -3.29
CA VAL A 44 12.61 24.81 -2.94
C VAL A 44 12.55 25.72 -4.17
N ALA A 45 12.68 25.20 -5.39
CA ALA A 45 12.67 26.00 -6.62
C ALA A 45 11.24 26.43 -7.04
N HIS A 46 10.49 26.96 -6.08
CA HIS A 46 9.16 27.54 -6.31
C HIS A 46 9.27 28.91 -7.00
N ALA A 47 8.22 29.31 -7.71
CA ALA A 47 8.18 30.57 -8.45
C ALA A 47 8.56 31.80 -7.61
N GLU A 48 8.14 31.84 -6.35
CA GLU A 48 8.42 32.94 -5.42
C GLU A 48 9.89 32.97 -5.01
N ILE A 49 10.51 31.81 -4.76
CA ILE A 49 11.94 31.70 -4.40
C ILE A 49 12.79 32.09 -5.61
N GLU A 50 12.46 31.57 -6.80
CA GLU A 50 13.14 31.95 -8.05
C GLU A 50 13.02 33.47 -8.31
N LEU A 51 11.86 34.05 -7.99
CA LEU A 51 11.64 35.51 -8.13
C LEU A 51 12.51 36.30 -7.16
N LEU A 52 12.62 35.89 -5.90
CA LEU A 52 13.48 36.54 -4.90
C LEU A 52 14.96 36.52 -5.35
N HIS A 53 15.47 35.37 -5.79
CA HIS A 53 16.81 35.27 -6.33
C HIS A 53 17.07 36.21 -7.52
N ALA A 54 16.08 36.29 -8.44
CA ALA A 54 16.19 37.21 -9.58
C ALA A 54 16.23 38.70 -9.15
N LEU A 55 15.41 39.05 -8.15
CA LEU A 55 15.39 40.39 -7.59
C LEU A 55 16.67 40.77 -6.85
N GLU A 56 17.19 39.86 -6.03
CA GLU A 56 18.44 40.02 -5.29
C GLU A 56 19.64 40.27 -6.24
N ALA A 57 19.70 39.48 -7.32
CA ALA A 57 20.68 39.65 -8.36
C ALA A 57 20.56 40.99 -9.10
N LEU A 58 19.34 41.44 -9.35
CA LEU A 58 19.05 42.71 -10.04
C LEU A 58 19.39 43.93 -9.17
N ARG A 59 19.10 43.87 -7.86
CA ARG A 59 19.19 45.00 -6.94
C ARG A 59 20.52 45.06 -6.20
N GLY A 60 21.21 43.94 -6.03
CA GLY A 60 22.35 43.81 -5.10
C GLY A 60 21.94 43.98 -3.63
N ASP A 61 20.64 43.84 -3.32
CA ASP A 61 20.09 43.97 -1.97
C ASP A 61 18.94 42.96 -1.80
N TRP A 62 18.82 42.39 -0.62
CA TRP A 62 17.79 41.42 -0.26
C TRP A 62 16.47 42.07 0.22
N ARG A 63 16.46 43.37 0.51
CA ARG A 63 15.28 44.09 1.00
C ARG A 63 14.35 44.45 -0.13
N MET A 64 13.05 44.10 0.04
CA MET A 64 12.00 44.20 -0.99
C MET A 64 10.81 45.08 -0.53
N GLU A 65 11.06 46.08 0.30
CA GLU A 65 10.02 46.91 0.96
C GLU A 65 9.12 47.68 -0.04
N ASP A 66 9.68 48.01 -1.20
CA ASP A 66 9.00 48.72 -2.31
C ASP A 66 8.45 47.74 -3.39
N VAL A 67 8.57 46.42 -3.16
CA VAL A 67 8.17 45.41 -4.15
C VAL A 67 6.77 44.90 -3.86
N THR A 68 5.92 44.87 -4.91
CA THR A 68 4.68 44.08 -4.93
C THR A 68 4.95 42.77 -5.68
N VAL A 69 4.74 41.64 -5.00
CA VAL A 69 4.88 40.30 -5.58
C VAL A 69 3.48 39.81 -6.02
N TYR A 70 3.34 39.51 -7.29
CA TYR A 70 2.18 38.85 -7.87
C TYR A 70 2.50 37.38 -8.10
N VAL A 71 1.70 36.46 -7.60
CA VAL A 71 1.85 35.01 -7.79
C VAL A 71 0.50 34.37 -8.13
N THR A 72 0.47 33.43 -9.04
CA THR A 72 -0.77 32.84 -9.54
C THR A 72 -1.48 31.95 -8.53
N LYS A 73 -0.74 31.35 -7.61
CA LYS A 73 -1.25 30.57 -6.50
C LYS A 73 -0.80 31.14 -5.16
N GLU A 74 -1.58 30.98 -4.11
CA GLU A 74 -1.21 31.37 -2.76
C GLU A 74 0.15 30.79 -2.37
N PRO A 75 1.09 31.60 -1.88
CA PRO A 75 2.39 31.12 -1.39
C PRO A 75 2.26 30.06 -0.31
N CYS A 76 2.99 28.97 -0.43
CA CYS A 76 3.10 27.95 0.62
C CYS A 76 3.81 28.53 1.86
N PRO A 77 3.83 27.83 3.02
CA PRO A 77 4.48 28.33 4.23
C PRO A 77 5.97 28.72 4.04
N MET A 78 6.71 27.95 3.25
CA MET A 78 8.12 28.26 2.92
C MET A 78 8.22 29.59 2.15
N CYS A 79 7.44 29.75 1.08
CA CYS A 79 7.47 30.95 0.25
C CYS A 79 6.94 32.18 0.99
N ALA A 80 5.84 32.04 1.76
CA ALA A 80 5.31 33.12 2.59
C ALA A 80 6.37 33.58 3.63
N GLY A 81 7.06 32.65 4.25
CA GLY A 81 8.17 32.95 5.18
C GLY A 81 9.34 33.65 4.48
N ALA A 82 9.73 33.23 3.28
CA ALA A 82 10.78 33.86 2.50
C ALA A 82 10.40 35.30 2.10
N LEU A 83 9.16 35.54 1.67
CA LEU A 83 8.66 36.88 1.32
C LEU A 83 8.61 37.82 2.55
N VAL A 84 8.25 37.30 3.71
CA VAL A 84 8.32 38.06 4.99
C VAL A 84 9.77 38.39 5.35
N ASN A 85 10.69 37.42 5.25
CA ASN A 85 12.10 37.64 5.52
C ASN A 85 12.74 38.63 4.56
N ALA A 86 12.38 38.61 3.28
CA ALA A 86 12.81 39.55 2.26
C ALA A 86 12.15 40.95 2.42
N ARG A 87 11.23 41.11 3.38
CA ARG A 87 10.46 42.33 3.61
C ARG A 87 9.65 42.78 2.38
N ALA A 88 9.00 41.86 1.67
CA ALA A 88 8.13 42.24 0.56
C ALA A 88 7.07 43.26 1.02
N GLY A 89 6.87 44.33 0.27
CA GLY A 89 5.89 45.36 0.62
C GLY A 89 4.45 44.87 0.49
N ARG A 90 4.17 44.07 -0.56
CA ARG A 90 2.84 43.53 -0.80
C ARG A 90 2.90 42.17 -1.50
N ILE A 91 2.01 41.27 -1.09
CA ILE A 91 1.78 39.96 -1.71
C ILE A 91 0.39 39.94 -2.34
N VAL A 92 0.31 39.69 -3.63
CA VAL A 92 -0.95 39.57 -4.38
C VAL A 92 -1.02 38.17 -5.00
N TYR A 93 -1.98 37.36 -4.60
CA TYR A 93 -2.10 36.02 -5.18
C TYR A 93 -3.45 35.77 -5.86
N GLY A 94 -3.43 34.81 -6.79
CA GLY A 94 -4.61 34.37 -7.52
C GLY A 94 -5.45 33.40 -6.72
N VAL A 95 -5.31 32.10 -6.98
CA VAL A 95 -6.06 31.04 -6.32
C VAL A 95 -5.49 30.74 -4.93
N GLY A 96 -6.37 30.62 -3.93
CA GLY A 96 -6.01 30.22 -2.56
C GLY A 96 -5.69 28.73 -2.44
N ASP A 97 -4.99 28.35 -1.37
CA ASP A 97 -4.78 26.95 -1.00
C ASP A 97 -5.37 26.65 0.37
N PRO A 98 -6.60 26.09 0.46
CA PRO A 98 -7.28 25.86 1.74
C PRO A 98 -6.62 24.78 2.61
N ARG A 99 -5.64 24.01 2.08
CA ARG A 99 -4.93 22.96 2.80
C ARG A 99 -3.57 23.40 3.30
N PHE A 100 -2.84 24.20 2.50
CA PHE A 100 -1.44 24.52 2.77
C PHE A 100 -1.06 25.96 2.44
N GLY A 101 -2.03 26.89 2.45
CA GLY A 101 -1.80 28.32 2.19
C GLY A 101 -1.02 29.00 3.31
N GLY A 102 0.14 29.54 2.99
CA GLY A 102 1.01 30.24 3.94
C GLY A 102 0.40 31.54 4.47
N CYS A 103 -0.45 32.19 3.67
CA CYS A 103 -1.12 33.45 4.04
C CYS A 103 -2.44 33.18 4.81
N SER A 104 -3.32 32.33 4.25
CA SER A 104 -4.67 32.13 4.79
C SER A 104 -4.74 31.09 5.91
N VAL A 105 -4.07 29.94 5.74
CA VAL A 105 -4.12 28.82 6.68
C VAL A 105 -3.11 29.00 7.83
N PHE A 106 -1.85 29.32 7.47
CA PHE A 106 -0.76 29.48 8.47
C PHE A 106 -0.62 30.91 8.97
N GLY A 107 -1.25 31.91 8.32
CA GLY A 107 -1.23 33.31 8.76
C GLY A 107 0.18 33.92 8.87
N ILE A 108 1.16 33.42 8.12
CA ILE A 108 2.59 33.78 8.28
C ILE A 108 2.81 35.30 8.12
N PRO A 109 2.27 35.99 7.11
CA PRO A 109 2.45 37.44 6.95
C PRO A 109 1.84 38.29 8.08
N ALA A 110 0.82 37.76 8.77
CA ALA A 110 0.10 38.47 9.83
C ALA A 110 0.47 37.94 11.23
N SER A 111 1.44 37.05 11.38
CA SER A 111 1.81 36.46 12.66
C SER A 111 2.41 37.51 13.59
N ARG A 112 2.09 37.44 14.91
CA ARG A 112 2.61 38.38 15.94
C ARG A 112 4.13 38.36 16.07
N GLY A 113 4.80 37.28 15.62
CA GLY A 113 6.26 37.14 15.63
C GLY A 113 6.93 37.47 14.30
N ALA A 114 6.18 37.89 13.29
CA ALA A 114 6.76 38.24 12.00
C ALA A 114 7.62 39.51 12.13
N LEU A 115 8.82 39.47 11.58
CA LEU A 115 9.72 40.63 11.53
C LEU A 115 9.25 41.72 10.56
N TRP A 116 8.34 41.36 9.65
CA TRP A 116 7.75 42.19 8.62
C TRP A 116 6.34 41.72 8.32
N ASN A 117 5.43 42.65 8.04
CA ASN A 117 4.02 42.36 7.76
C ASN A 117 3.64 42.94 6.37
N PRO A 118 3.81 42.20 5.28
CA PRO A 118 3.40 42.65 3.96
C PRO A 118 1.89 42.75 3.85
N GLU A 119 1.40 43.72 3.09
CA GLU A 119 -0.01 43.76 2.69
C GLU A 119 -0.36 42.54 1.85
N VAL A 120 -1.46 41.82 2.15
CA VAL A 120 -1.88 40.63 1.40
C VAL A 120 -3.21 40.88 0.69
N THR A 121 -3.24 40.60 -0.60
CA THR A 121 -4.45 40.66 -1.44
C THR A 121 -4.67 39.31 -2.12
N ALA A 122 -5.81 38.69 -1.88
CA ALA A 122 -6.18 37.40 -2.46
C ALA A 122 -7.16 37.53 -3.63
N GLY A 123 -7.24 36.48 -4.47
CA GLY A 123 -8.32 36.31 -5.45
C GLY A 123 -8.12 37.02 -6.76
N VAL A 124 -6.99 37.65 -7.04
CA VAL A 124 -6.75 38.39 -8.27
C VAL A 124 -6.51 37.44 -9.45
N CYS A 125 -7.43 37.40 -10.43
CA CYS A 125 -7.45 36.42 -11.53
C CYS A 125 -7.51 34.97 -11.02
N ALA A 126 -8.25 34.72 -9.96
CA ALA A 126 -8.30 33.39 -9.32
C ALA A 126 -8.86 32.32 -10.26
N ALA A 127 -9.89 32.66 -11.06
CA ALA A 127 -10.52 31.70 -11.99
C ALA A 127 -9.56 31.25 -13.08
N GLU A 128 -8.77 32.16 -13.65
CA GLU A 128 -7.78 31.87 -14.68
C GLU A 128 -6.63 31.00 -14.09
N ALA A 129 -6.16 31.33 -12.89
CA ALA A 129 -5.13 30.56 -12.20
C ALA A 129 -5.61 29.14 -11.85
N GLU A 130 -6.84 29.00 -11.36
CA GLU A 130 -7.49 27.71 -11.08
C GLU A 130 -7.64 26.86 -12.35
N ALA A 131 -8.07 27.49 -13.47
CA ALA A 131 -8.21 26.81 -14.74
C ALA A 131 -6.89 26.23 -15.25
N LEU A 132 -5.79 26.97 -15.12
CA LEU A 132 -4.43 26.49 -15.49
C LEU A 132 -4.01 25.31 -14.63
N LEU A 133 -4.13 25.41 -13.31
CA LEU A 133 -3.77 24.34 -12.37
C LEU A 133 -4.61 23.08 -12.60
N SER A 134 -5.92 23.24 -12.64
CA SER A 134 -6.85 22.11 -12.84
C SER A 134 -6.68 21.45 -14.20
N GLY A 135 -6.43 22.24 -15.25
CA GLY A 135 -6.12 21.76 -16.60
C GLY A 135 -4.84 20.93 -16.65
N PHE A 136 -3.77 21.42 -16.04
CA PHE A 136 -2.49 20.71 -15.95
C PHE A 136 -2.63 19.35 -15.26
N PHE A 137 -3.23 19.33 -14.06
CA PHE A 137 -3.42 18.08 -13.34
C PHE A 137 -4.41 17.13 -14.01
N ARG A 138 -5.41 17.65 -14.73
CA ARG A 138 -6.32 16.82 -15.54
C ARG A 138 -5.58 16.16 -16.70
N ALA A 139 -4.77 16.90 -17.45
CA ALA A 139 -3.96 16.35 -18.54
C ALA A 139 -2.98 15.28 -18.04
N ALA A 140 -2.29 15.55 -16.94
CA ALA A 140 -1.40 14.56 -16.31
C ALA A 140 -2.13 13.27 -15.92
N ARG A 141 -3.35 13.37 -15.34
CA ARG A 141 -4.19 12.21 -15.02
C ARG A 141 -4.66 11.46 -16.27
N GLU A 142 -5.00 12.18 -17.35
CA GLU A 142 -5.40 11.56 -18.62
C GLU A 142 -4.26 10.77 -19.25
N GLU A 143 -3.04 11.30 -19.26
CA GLU A 143 -1.85 10.58 -19.74
C GLU A 143 -1.60 9.32 -18.91
N ARG A 144 -1.68 9.40 -17.59
CA ARG A 144 -1.53 8.22 -16.70
C ARG A 144 -2.64 7.18 -16.87
N ARG A 145 -3.85 7.59 -17.27
CA ARG A 145 -4.93 6.66 -17.64
C ARG A 145 -4.63 5.87 -18.92
N LYS A 146 -3.75 6.36 -19.78
CA LYS A 146 -3.33 5.66 -21.01
C LYS A 146 -2.24 4.62 -20.77
N LEU A 147 -1.56 4.62 -19.61
CA LEU A 147 -0.52 3.64 -19.30
C LEU A 147 -1.07 2.22 -19.48
N PRO A 148 -0.38 1.34 -20.22
CA PRO A 148 -0.83 -0.05 -20.36
C PRO A 148 -0.77 -0.78 -19.02
N VAL A 149 -1.72 -1.68 -18.79
CA VAL A 149 -1.60 -2.65 -17.69
C VAL A 149 -0.53 -3.67 -18.10
N ARG A 150 0.57 -3.73 -17.35
CA ARG A 150 1.59 -4.77 -17.48
C ARG A 150 1.25 -5.92 -16.54
N MET A 151 1.26 -7.14 -17.06
CA MET A 151 1.10 -8.37 -16.29
C MET A 151 2.42 -9.16 -16.32
N CYS A 152 2.82 -9.67 -15.16
CA CYS A 152 3.97 -10.52 -14.96
C CYS A 152 3.56 -11.75 -14.13
N ASN A 153 3.82 -12.96 -14.61
CA ASN A 153 3.44 -14.22 -13.97
C ASN A 153 4.61 -15.16 -13.73
N SER A 154 5.83 -14.64 -13.82
CA SER A 154 7.06 -15.34 -13.51
C SER A 154 8.10 -14.34 -13.01
N TYR A 155 9.15 -14.84 -12.36
CA TYR A 155 10.22 -13.95 -11.93
C TYR A 155 10.92 -13.27 -13.11
N ASP A 156 10.90 -11.95 -13.08
CA ASP A 156 11.61 -11.05 -14.00
C ASP A 156 12.38 -10.04 -13.13
N PRO A 157 13.73 -10.05 -13.15
CA PRO A 157 14.56 -9.16 -12.34
C PRO A 157 14.29 -7.67 -12.58
N GLU A 158 14.03 -7.26 -13.83
CA GLU A 158 13.74 -5.86 -14.16
C GLU A 158 12.38 -5.44 -13.61
N TYR A 159 11.40 -6.33 -13.70
CA TYR A 159 10.08 -6.08 -13.10
C TYR A 159 10.15 -6.05 -11.58
N ALA A 160 10.89 -6.97 -10.96
CA ALA A 160 11.09 -7.02 -9.52
C ALA A 160 11.79 -5.76 -8.97
N ALA A 161 12.75 -5.21 -9.73
CA ALA A 161 13.41 -3.95 -9.39
C ALA A 161 12.45 -2.75 -9.33
N LEU A 162 11.36 -2.79 -10.10
CA LEU A 162 10.31 -1.77 -10.06
C LEU A 162 9.25 -2.05 -8.96
N LEU A 163 8.92 -3.33 -8.73
CA LEU A 163 7.89 -3.75 -7.79
C LEU A 163 8.33 -3.63 -6.34
N ASN A 164 9.52 -4.11 -6.01
CA ASN A 164 9.98 -4.23 -4.63
C ASN A 164 10.06 -2.89 -3.88
N PRO A 165 10.52 -1.77 -4.48
CA PRO A 165 10.46 -0.47 -3.81
C PRO A 165 9.04 -0.04 -3.43
N LEU A 166 8.05 -0.27 -4.31
CA LEU A 166 6.65 0.05 -4.02
C LEU A 166 6.10 -0.79 -2.87
N VAL A 167 6.31 -2.11 -2.92
CA VAL A 167 5.79 -3.05 -1.91
C VAL A 167 6.46 -2.83 -0.56
N ARG A 168 7.79 -2.64 -0.54
CA ARG A 168 8.55 -2.36 0.69
C ARG A 168 8.08 -1.08 1.37
N ASN A 169 7.82 -0.02 0.61
CA ASN A 169 7.35 1.25 1.16
C ASN A 169 5.94 1.18 1.78
N ILE A 170 5.09 0.25 1.34
CA ILE A 170 3.69 0.17 1.77
C ILE A 170 3.45 -0.95 2.78
N PHE A 171 4.15 -2.08 2.65
CA PHE A 171 3.88 -3.30 3.41
C PHE A 171 5.07 -3.81 4.22
N ASP A 172 6.21 -3.12 4.18
CA ASP A 172 7.45 -3.50 4.87
C ASP A 172 7.97 -4.90 4.51
N PHE A 173 7.79 -5.29 3.24
CA PHE A 173 8.40 -6.50 2.67
C PHE A 173 8.72 -6.35 1.19
N ASP A 174 9.45 -7.32 0.62
CA ASP A 174 9.66 -7.47 -0.82
C ASP A 174 9.49 -8.92 -1.25
N PHE A 175 9.49 -9.13 -2.56
CA PHE A 175 9.34 -10.46 -3.14
C PHE A 175 10.69 -11.14 -3.46
N ASP A 176 11.83 -10.53 -3.18
CA ASP A 176 13.15 -11.05 -3.59
C ASP A 176 13.44 -12.43 -3.01
N PHE A 177 13.20 -12.62 -1.70
CA PHE A 177 13.47 -13.90 -1.04
C PHE A 177 12.60 -15.03 -1.61
N TRP A 178 11.38 -14.71 -2.00
CA TRP A 178 10.39 -15.66 -2.51
C TRP A 178 10.62 -15.98 -3.99
N SER A 179 10.85 -14.95 -4.81
CA SER A 179 11.06 -15.09 -6.25
C SER A 179 12.40 -15.75 -6.60
N ARG A 180 13.49 -15.42 -5.90
CA ARG A 180 14.81 -16.03 -6.10
C ARG A 180 14.86 -17.52 -5.75
N ARG A 181 13.93 -17.99 -4.93
CA ARG A 181 13.75 -19.42 -4.60
C ARG A 181 12.84 -20.16 -5.59
N GLY A 182 12.36 -19.48 -6.64
CA GLY A 182 11.51 -20.10 -7.66
C GLY A 182 10.04 -20.25 -7.25
N PHE A 183 9.59 -19.54 -6.20
CA PHE A 183 8.19 -19.61 -5.75
C PHE A 183 7.25 -18.66 -6.50
N TRP A 184 7.79 -17.72 -7.27
CA TRP A 184 6.98 -16.94 -8.20
C TRP A 184 6.72 -17.74 -9.46
N THR A 185 5.61 -18.44 -9.48
CA THR A 185 5.15 -19.26 -10.61
C THR A 185 3.95 -18.60 -11.29
N GLU A 186 3.48 -19.20 -12.38
CA GLU A 186 2.29 -18.74 -13.10
C GLU A 186 1.00 -18.71 -12.25
N LYS A 187 1.01 -19.25 -11.05
CA LYS A 187 -0.10 -19.16 -10.12
C LYS A 187 -0.24 -17.76 -9.49
N TYR A 188 0.84 -16.97 -9.47
CA TYR A 188 0.84 -15.61 -8.98
C TYR A 188 1.02 -14.63 -10.13
N GLU A 189 -0.04 -13.92 -10.47
CA GLU A 189 -0.04 -12.89 -11.50
C GLU A 189 0.07 -11.51 -10.84
N SER A 190 1.05 -10.73 -11.25
CA SER A 190 1.30 -9.37 -10.80
C SER A 190 0.82 -8.40 -11.88
N TYR A 191 -0.13 -7.55 -11.56
CA TYR A 191 -0.68 -6.53 -12.46
C TYR A 191 -0.21 -5.16 -12.01
N SER A 192 0.31 -4.37 -12.93
CA SER A 192 0.91 -3.07 -12.60
C SER A 192 0.65 -1.99 -13.63
N LEU A 193 0.76 -0.74 -13.17
CA LEU A 193 0.92 0.45 -14.00
C LEU A 193 2.32 1.00 -13.76
N ILE A 194 3.07 1.17 -14.84
CA ILE A 194 4.45 1.69 -14.81
C ILE A 194 4.48 2.98 -15.61
N GLY A 195 5.04 4.02 -15.04
CA GLY A 195 5.21 5.33 -15.68
C GLY A 195 6.46 6.02 -15.14
N GLU A 196 7.15 6.76 -16.01
CA GLU A 196 8.35 7.52 -15.63
C GLU A 196 9.45 6.65 -14.98
N GLY A 197 9.58 5.40 -15.43
CA GLY A 197 10.59 4.46 -14.91
C GLY A 197 10.30 3.90 -13.52
N ARG A 198 9.11 4.12 -12.94
CA ARG A 198 8.70 3.61 -11.62
C ARG A 198 7.34 2.92 -11.67
N MET A 199 7.11 2.00 -10.74
CA MET A 199 5.81 1.38 -10.57
C MET A 199 4.89 2.32 -9.79
N ILE A 200 3.74 2.68 -10.41
CA ILE A 200 2.74 3.61 -9.86
C ILE A 200 1.72 2.86 -8.99
N ALA A 201 1.25 1.72 -9.49
CA ALA A 201 0.28 0.89 -8.79
C ALA A 201 0.50 -0.59 -9.11
N HIS A 202 0.10 -1.44 -8.18
CA HIS A 202 0.22 -2.88 -8.24
C HIS A 202 -1.00 -3.57 -7.62
N VAL A 203 -1.37 -4.72 -8.17
CA VAL A 203 -2.30 -5.69 -7.59
C VAL A 203 -1.80 -7.09 -7.93
N GLY A 204 -1.55 -7.90 -6.92
CA GLY A 204 -1.28 -9.32 -7.08
C GLY A 204 -2.58 -10.13 -7.17
N ALA A 205 -2.56 -11.21 -7.94
CA ALA A 205 -3.66 -12.16 -8.03
C ALA A 205 -3.09 -13.59 -7.97
N ALA A 206 -3.32 -14.26 -6.84
CA ALA A 206 -2.95 -15.66 -6.65
C ALA A 206 -4.10 -16.58 -7.08
N ARG A 207 -3.85 -17.48 -8.01
CA ARG A 207 -4.79 -18.53 -8.41
C ARG A 207 -4.67 -19.69 -7.45
N GLN A 208 -5.75 -20.02 -6.76
CA GLN A 208 -5.77 -21.07 -5.73
C GLN A 208 -6.88 -22.06 -6.00
N LYS A 209 -6.58 -23.34 -5.90
CA LYS A 209 -7.58 -24.41 -5.87
C LYS A 209 -8.10 -24.55 -4.45
N VAL A 210 -9.33 -24.13 -4.22
CA VAL A 210 -9.96 -24.14 -2.91
C VAL A 210 -10.96 -25.26 -2.76
N ARG A 211 -11.20 -25.71 -1.53
CA ARG A 211 -12.32 -26.57 -1.14
C ARG A 211 -13.18 -25.81 -0.14
N VAL A 212 -14.47 -25.70 -0.42
CA VAL A 212 -15.44 -25.01 0.43
C VAL A 212 -16.73 -25.82 0.45
N GLY A 213 -17.26 -26.15 1.63
CA GLY A 213 -18.45 -26.98 1.77
C GLY A 213 -18.31 -28.34 1.06
N GLY A 214 -17.09 -28.93 1.07
CA GLY A 214 -16.78 -30.17 0.36
C GLY A 214 -16.58 -30.04 -1.16
N LYS A 215 -16.95 -28.91 -1.78
CA LYS A 215 -16.79 -28.64 -3.22
C LYS A 215 -15.42 -28.05 -3.53
N THR A 216 -14.83 -28.44 -4.66
CA THR A 216 -13.50 -27.97 -5.07
C THR A 216 -13.64 -27.15 -6.35
N PHE A 217 -13.05 -25.93 -6.35
CA PHE A 217 -13.06 -25.01 -7.48
C PHE A 217 -11.83 -24.09 -7.47
N LEU A 218 -11.65 -23.33 -8.56
CA LEU A 218 -10.64 -22.29 -8.65
C LEU A 218 -11.16 -21.00 -8.03
N ALA A 219 -10.37 -20.37 -7.17
CA ALA A 219 -10.59 -19.02 -6.67
C ALA A 219 -9.37 -18.14 -6.91
N LEU A 220 -9.56 -16.83 -6.86
CA LEU A 220 -8.49 -15.85 -6.86
C LEU A 220 -8.37 -15.22 -5.49
N GLN A 221 -7.15 -15.02 -5.04
CA GLN A 221 -6.86 -14.13 -3.91
C GLN A 221 -6.16 -12.88 -4.41
N LEU A 222 -6.74 -11.70 -4.15
CA LEU A 222 -6.06 -10.44 -4.41
C LEU A 222 -5.13 -10.09 -3.24
N SER A 223 -3.93 -9.63 -3.59
CA SER A 223 -2.89 -9.32 -2.61
C SER A 223 -2.08 -8.10 -3.01
N ALA A 224 -1.30 -7.57 -2.09
CA ALA A 224 -0.37 -6.48 -2.30
C ALA A 224 -0.98 -5.33 -3.15
N VAL A 225 -2.22 -4.94 -2.84
CA VAL A 225 -2.92 -3.84 -3.52
C VAL A 225 -2.27 -2.52 -3.11
N ALA A 226 -1.43 -2.00 -3.98
CA ALA A 226 -0.55 -0.88 -3.71
C ALA A 226 -0.73 0.26 -4.71
N CYS A 227 -0.55 1.49 -4.23
CA CYS A 227 -0.44 2.69 -5.07
C CYS A 227 0.46 3.69 -4.35
N ILE A 228 1.39 4.32 -5.07
CA ILE A 228 2.24 5.36 -4.49
C ILE A 228 1.36 6.48 -3.92
N PRO A 229 1.74 7.10 -2.78
CA PRO A 229 0.90 8.06 -2.06
C PRO A 229 0.39 9.21 -2.93
N GLU A 230 1.24 9.79 -3.74
CA GLU A 230 0.94 10.93 -4.61
C GLU A 230 -0.03 10.60 -5.76
N GLU A 231 -0.24 9.32 -6.05
CA GLU A 231 -1.14 8.84 -7.11
C GLU A 231 -2.45 8.23 -6.56
N ARG A 232 -2.61 8.19 -5.26
CA ARG A 232 -3.85 7.71 -4.64
C ARG A 232 -5.04 8.59 -5.05
N GLY A 233 -6.22 7.99 -5.14
CA GLY A 233 -7.44 8.68 -5.57
C GLY A 233 -7.61 8.80 -7.10
N ASN A 234 -6.59 8.50 -7.90
CA ASN A 234 -6.64 8.59 -9.37
C ASN A 234 -7.26 7.35 -10.07
N GLY A 235 -7.72 6.36 -9.29
CA GLY A 235 -8.40 5.17 -9.82
C GLY A 235 -7.47 4.07 -10.36
N HIS A 236 -6.17 4.12 -10.10
CA HIS A 236 -5.20 3.15 -10.60
C HIS A 236 -5.45 1.73 -10.08
N ALA A 237 -5.62 1.55 -8.77
CA ALA A 237 -5.97 0.25 -8.18
C ALA A 237 -7.30 -0.28 -8.71
N ARG A 238 -8.32 0.59 -8.88
CA ARG A 238 -9.59 0.22 -9.52
C ARG A 238 -9.36 -0.38 -10.89
N ARG A 239 -8.59 0.30 -11.73
CA ARG A 239 -8.30 -0.14 -13.09
C ARG A 239 -7.62 -1.52 -13.13
N LEU A 240 -6.68 -1.80 -12.22
CA LEU A 240 -6.01 -3.08 -12.12
C LEU A 240 -6.97 -4.18 -11.65
N ILE A 241 -7.78 -3.92 -10.62
CA ILE A 241 -8.80 -4.85 -10.13
C ILE A 241 -9.82 -5.16 -11.24
N ASP A 242 -10.35 -4.14 -11.91
CA ASP A 242 -11.30 -4.32 -13.02
C ASP A 242 -10.69 -5.13 -14.17
N ASN A 243 -9.38 -4.99 -14.43
CA ASN A 243 -8.67 -5.79 -15.43
C ASN A 243 -8.62 -7.27 -15.02
N ILE A 244 -8.27 -7.57 -13.77
CA ILE A 244 -8.25 -8.92 -13.22
C ILE A 244 -9.66 -9.54 -13.27
N LEU A 245 -10.68 -8.83 -12.79
CA LEU A 245 -12.04 -9.35 -12.76
C LEU A 245 -12.62 -9.64 -14.16
N ARG A 246 -12.23 -8.86 -15.17
CA ARG A 246 -12.59 -9.15 -16.58
C ARG A 246 -11.86 -10.35 -17.16
N ARG A 247 -10.62 -10.59 -16.75
CA ARG A 247 -9.83 -11.75 -17.17
C ARG A 247 -10.36 -13.07 -16.60
N TYR A 248 -10.97 -13.00 -15.42
CA TYR A 248 -11.50 -14.14 -14.68
C TYR A 248 -13.01 -14.01 -14.41
N PRO A 249 -13.86 -13.96 -15.44
CA PRO A 249 -15.29 -13.78 -15.27
C PRO A 249 -15.91 -14.96 -14.50
N GLY A 250 -16.75 -14.64 -13.51
CA GLY A 250 -17.42 -15.66 -12.70
C GLY A 250 -16.55 -16.39 -11.68
N THR A 251 -15.23 -16.20 -11.69
CA THR A 251 -14.35 -16.81 -10.69
C THR A 251 -14.57 -16.16 -9.33
N PRO A 252 -14.77 -16.93 -8.24
CA PRO A 252 -14.82 -16.41 -6.89
C PRO A 252 -13.50 -15.75 -6.49
N VAL A 253 -13.59 -14.60 -5.83
CA VAL A 253 -12.41 -13.80 -5.43
C VAL A 253 -12.49 -13.48 -3.95
N PHE A 254 -11.37 -13.59 -3.24
CA PHE A 254 -11.25 -13.18 -1.84
C PHE A 254 -10.00 -12.32 -1.61
N LEU A 255 -10.00 -11.58 -0.52
CA LEU A 255 -8.86 -10.77 -0.08
C LEU A 255 -8.96 -10.44 1.41
N TYR A 256 -7.83 -10.07 1.99
CA TYR A 256 -7.76 -9.48 3.33
C TYR A 256 -7.46 -8.00 3.23
N ALA A 257 -8.31 -7.17 3.82
CA ALA A 257 -8.21 -5.72 3.77
C ALA A 257 -7.70 -5.12 5.08
N ASN A 258 -6.85 -4.10 4.98
CA ASN A 258 -6.54 -3.24 6.12
C ASN A 258 -7.76 -2.38 6.51
N ASP A 259 -7.84 -1.99 7.78
CA ASP A 259 -8.95 -1.17 8.31
C ASP A 259 -9.16 0.14 7.54
N SER A 260 -8.10 0.73 7.01
CA SER A 260 -8.14 2.01 6.28
C SER A 260 -8.82 1.94 4.91
N VAL A 261 -9.07 0.74 4.35
CA VAL A 261 -9.57 0.57 2.97
C VAL A 261 -10.84 -0.28 2.87
N THR A 262 -11.55 -0.48 3.96
CA THR A 262 -12.76 -1.30 4.00
C THR A 262 -13.89 -0.80 3.10
N GLU A 263 -14.02 0.53 2.93
CA GLU A 263 -15.00 1.15 2.04
C GLU A 263 -14.62 1.11 0.55
N PHE A 264 -13.43 0.62 0.25
CA PHE A 264 -12.93 0.56 -1.13
C PHE A 264 -13.44 -0.68 -1.88
N TYR A 265 -13.37 -1.86 -1.26
CA TYR A 265 -13.70 -3.12 -1.93
C TYR A 265 -15.18 -3.36 -2.23
N PRO A 266 -16.17 -2.87 -1.43
CA PRO A 266 -17.58 -2.95 -1.79
C PRO A 266 -17.92 -2.31 -3.15
N LYS A 267 -17.15 -1.33 -3.60
CA LYS A 267 -17.30 -0.68 -4.92
C LYS A 267 -17.04 -1.61 -6.11
N PHE A 268 -16.51 -2.81 -5.87
CA PHE A 268 -16.27 -3.87 -6.85
C PHE A 268 -17.19 -5.08 -6.65
N GLY A 269 -18.18 -4.97 -5.77
CA GLY A 269 -19.08 -6.08 -5.45
C GLY A 269 -18.51 -7.08 -4.44
N PHE A 270 -17.46 -6.70 -3.70
CA PHE A 270 -17.01 -7.49 -2.56
C PHE A 270 -17.91 -7.25 -1.35
N ARG A 271 -18.14 -8.27 -0.57
CA ARG A 271 -18.86 -8.23 0.71
C ARG A 271 -17.94 -8.71 1.83
N PRO A 272 -18.03 -8.14 3.04
CA PRO A 272 -17.28 -8.65 4.18
C PRO A 272 -17.75 -10.05 4.57
N ALA A 273 -16.84 -10.86 5.10
CA ALA A 273 -17.14 -12.15 5.70
C ALA A 273 -16.34 -12.29 7.00
N GLU A 274 -16.88 -13.04 7.93
CA GLU A 274 -16.27 -13.28 9.24
C GLU A 274 -15.74 -14.71 9.31
N GLU A 275 -14.47 -14.82 9.71
CA GLU A 275 -13.85 -16.08 10.05
C GLU A 275 -13.90 -16.28 11.57
N GLN A 276 -13.91 -17.53 11.97
CA GLN A 276 -13.82 -17.90 13.38
C GLN A 276 -12.56 -18.73 13.62
N VAL A 277 -12.10 -18.74 14.87
CA VAL A 277 -10.94 -19.52 15.28
C VAL A 277 -11.45 -20.83 15.88
N PRO A 278 -11.05 -21.99 15.33
CA PRO A 278 -11.35 -23.28 15.95
C PRO A 278 -10.44 -23.50 17.16
N VAL A 279 -11.04 -23.79 18.29
CA VAL A 279 -10.36 -23.97 19.58
C VAL A 279 -10.69 -25.32 20.17
N ALA A 280 -9.69 -26.08 20.57
CA ALA A 280 -9.87 -27.34 21.28
C ALA A 280 -9.33 -27.24 22.71
N GLU A 281 -10.07 -27.81 23.66
CA GLU A 281 -9.55 -28.13 24.97
C GLU A 281 -8.55 -29.31 24.86
N ALA A 282 -7.32 -29.09 25.25
CA ALA A 282 -6.29 -30.12 25.11
C ALA A 282 -5.20 -29.96 26.17
N ALA A 283 -5.14 -30.87 27.11
CA ALA A 283 -4.02 -30.95 28.04
C ALA A 283 -2.77 -31.50 27.32
N ILE A 284 -1.76 -30.65 27.11
CA ILE A 284 -0.45 -31.03 26.59
C ILE A 284 0.60 -30.64 27.64
N ASP A 285 1.23 -31.65 28.18
CA ASP A 285 2.31 -31.49 29.16
C ASP A 285 3.40 -32.53 28.87
N ASN A 286 3.96 -32.45 27.67
CA ASN A 286 4.93 -33.41 27.19
C ASN A 286 6.34 -33.00 27.60
N ASP A 287 7.11 -33.96 28.17
CA ASP A 287 8.52 -33.78 28.49
C ASP A 287 9.40 -34.11 27.28
N ILE A 288 9.22 -33.31 26.21
CA ILE A 288 9.95 -33.44 24.95
C ILE A 288 10.76 -32.17 24.74
N ALA A 289 12.06 -32.33 24.54
CA ALA A 289 12.93 -31.21 24.21
C ALA A 289 12.52 -30.63 22.81
N PRO A 290 12.26 -29.31 22.68
CA PRO A 290 11.90 -28.71 21.39
C PRO A 290 13.09 -28.76 20.44
N VAL A 291 12.84 -29.22 19.21
CA VAL A 291 13.82 -29.21 18.12
C VAL A 291 13.34 -28.16 17.11
N LYS A 292 14.00 -27.04 17.08
CA LYS A 292 13.76 -26.01 16.04
C LYS A 292 14.30 -26.48 14.69
N CYS A 293 13.67 -26.04 13.62
CA CYS A 293 14.17 -26.29 12.27
C CYS A 293 14.13 -25.01 11.43
N ALA A 294 15.03 -24.95 10.46
CA ALA A 294 15.07 -23.82 9.52
C ALA A 294 13.99 -23.96 8.45
N PRO A 295 13.49 -22.82 7.89
CA PRO A 295 12.52 -22.84 6.79
C PRO A 295 12.98 -23.68 5.59
N GLU A 296 14.26 -23.65 5.25
CA GLU A 296 14.86 -24.40 4.15
C GLU A 296 14.65 -25.91 4.28
N GLU A 297 14.68 -26.42 5.51
CA GLU A 297 14.46 -27.83 5.80
C GLU A 297 13.00 -28.28 5.60
N LEU A 298 12.05 -27.34 5.62
CA LEU A 298 10.62 -27.62 5.50
C LEU A 298 10.04 -27.26 4.13
N GLN A 299 10.84 -26.67 3.23
CA GLN A 299 10.38 -26.19 1.94
C GLN A 299 9.63 -27.26 1.14
N GLU A 300 10.21 -28.48 1.02
CA GLU A 300 9.58 -29.58 0.27
C GLU A 300 8.27 -30.04 0.93
N LEU A 301 8.23 -30.13 2.25
CA LEU A 301 7.00 -30.49 2.98
C LEU A 301 5.93 -29.42 2.81
N ALA A 302 6.29 -28.14 2.85
CA ALA A 302 5.38 -27.02 2.64
C ALA A 302 4.79 -27.02 1.22
N MET A 303 5.60 -27.36 0.21
CA MET A 303 5.11 -27.48 -1.17
C MET A 303 4.10 -28.60 -1.35
N ARG A 304 4.29 -29.73 -0.66
CA ARG A 304 3.47 -30.94 -0.90
C ARG A 304 2.20 -31.01 -0.08
N ARG A 305 2.15 -30.47 1.12
CA ARG A 305 1.04 -30.53 2.08
C ARG A 305 0.40 -31.91 2.25
N ARG A 306 0.39 -32.46 3.45
CA ARG A 306 -0.12 -33.81 3.75
C ARG A 306 -1.12 -33.88 4.92
N ARG A 307 -1.44 -32.76 5.61
CA ARG A 307 -2.56 -32.82 6.56
C ARG A 307 -3.88 -33.06 5.81
N PRO A 308 -4.89 -33.70 6.44
CA PRO A 308 -6.20 -33.84 5.85
C PRO A 308 -6.77 -32.48 5.43
N ALA A 309 -7.25 -32.37 4.18
CA ALA A 309 -7.88 -31.17 3.72
C ALA A 309 -9.24 -31.00 4.42
N SER A 310 -9.53 -29.80 4.91
CA SER A 310 -10.83 -29.45 5.46
C SER A 310 -11.93 -29.52 4.39
N ASP A 311 -13.11 -29.93 4.76
CA ASP A 311 -14.31 -29.80 3.91
C ASP A 311 -15.00 -28.45 4.12
N LEU A 312 -14.71 -27.71 5.19
CA LEU A 312 -15.29 -26.40 5.48
C LEU A 312 -14.66 -25.32 4.60
N PHE A 313 -13.37 -25.03 4.80
CA PHE A 313 -12.58 -24.19 3.91
C PHE A 313 -11.13 -24.65 3.89
N ASP A 314 -10.57 -24.83 2.72
CA ASP A 314 -9.18 -25.16 2.55
C ASP A 314 -8.58 -24.69 1.21
N VAL A 315 -7.26 -24.49 1.17
CA VAL A 315 -6.49 -24.23 -0.05
C VAL A 315 -5.61 -25.43 -0.36
N LEU A 316 -5.86 -26.06 -1.50
CA LEU A 316 -5.32 -27.38 -1.82
C LEU A 316 -3.91 -27.33 -2.47
N ASP A 317 -3.60 -26.26 -3.22
CA ASP A 317 -2.40 -26.14 -4.06
C ASP A 317 -1.52 -24.90 -3.79
N GLY A 318 -1.68 -24.27 -2.63
CA GLY A 318 -0.98 -23.03 -2.24
C GLY A 318 0.45 -23.25 -1.72
N GLY A 319 1.26 -24.17 -2.27
CA GLY A 319 2.61 -24.46 -1.79
C GLY A 319 3.54 -23.25 -1.81
N GLU A 320 3.47 -22.49 -2.87
CA GLU A 320 4.26 -21.28 -3.07
C GLU A 320 3.96 -20.22 -2.02
N ILE A 321 2.69 -20.04 -1.66
CA ILE A 321 2.25 -19.09 -0.64
C ILE A 321 2.62 -19.61 0.75
N ARG A 322 2.47 -20.92 1.00
CA ARG A 322 2.98 -21.53 2.27
C ARG A 322 4.47 -21.29 2.47
N CYS A 323 5.27 -21.36 1.41
CA CYS A 323 6.68 -21.02 1.47
C CYS A 323 6.91 -19.52 1.75
N PHE A 324 6.04 -18.61 1.28
CA PHE A 324 6.13 -17.20 1.64
C PHE A 324 6.05 -17.00 3.15
N HIS A 325 5.03 -17.56 3.81
CA HIS A 325 4.87 -17.48 5.27
C HIS A 325 5.99 -18.20 6.02
N LEU A 326 6.36 -19.39 5.55
CA LEU A 326 7.42 -20.20 6.16
C LEU A 326 8.72 -19.40 6.35
N PHE A 327 9.13 -18.66 5.33
CA PHE A 327 10.39 -17.91 5.36
C PHE A 327 10.26 -16.53 6.01
N ARG A 328 9.08 -15.92 6.00
CA ARG A 328 8.91 -14.54 6.45
C ARG A 328 8.39 -14.44 7.88
N GLU A 329 7.33 -15.15 8.20
CA GLU A 329 6.59 -14.93 9.44
C GLU A 329 6.82 -15.99 10.50
N TYR A 330 7.28 -17.18 10.09
CA TYR A 330 7.35 -18.35 10.94
C TYR A 330 8.75 -18.93 11.13
N ALA A 331 9.79 -18.28 10.64
CA ALA A 331 11.16 -18.81 10.69
C ALA A 331 11.63 -19.20 12.10
N ASP A 332 11.16 -18.53 13.14
CA ASP A 332 11.47 -18.79 14.55
C ASP A 332 10.42 -19.65 15.29
N LYS A 333 9.31 -20.00 14.63
CA LYS A 333 8.15 -20.73 15.19
C LYS A 333 8.02 -22.16 14.66
N LEU A 334 9.07 -22.69 14.04
CA LEU A 334 9.07 -24.00 13.40
C LEU A 334 9.68 -25.05 14.33
N TYR A 335 8.95 -26.15 14.52
CA TYR A 335 9.37 -27.25 15.37
C TYR A 335 9.31 -28.57 14.60
N ARG A 336 10.41 -29.31 14.60
CA ARG A 336 10.49 -30.66 14.07
C ARG A 336 10.01 -31.65 15.13
N LEU A 337 9.02 -32.46 14.80
CA LEU A 337 8.46 -33.46 15.67
C LEU A 337 9.03 -34.86 15.36
N THR A 338 9.19 -35.15 14.05
CA THR A 338 9.86 -36.36 13.55
C THR A 338 10.58 -36.00 12.24
N PRO A 339 11.40 -36.85 11.63
CA PRO A 339 12.05 -36.55 10.36
C PRO A 339 11.05 -36.10 9.25
N ASP A 340 9.83 -36.67 9.25
CA ASP A 340 8.78 -36.47 8.25
C ASP A 340 7.62 -35.59 8.72
N LEU A 341 7.76 -34.96 9.92
CA LEU A 341 6.70 -34.13 10.51
C LEU A 341 7.29 -32.92 11.24
N ALA A 342 6.73 -31.74 10.91
CA ALA A 342 7.02 -30.50 11.61
C ALA A 342 5.74 -29.66 11.76
N VAL A 343 5.79 -28.67 12.64
CA VAL A 343 4.68 -27.75 12.88
C VAL A 343 5.16 -26.30 12.93
N ALA A 344 4.27 -25.39 12.50
CA ALA A 344 4.39 -23.99 12.85
C ALA A 344 3.47 -23.72 14.05
N ALA A 345 4.07 -23.34 15.17
CA ALA A 345 3.33 -23.18 16.42
C ALA A 345 3.97 -22.16 17.36
N GLU A 346 3.14 -21.55 18.21
CA GLU A 346 3.57 -20.61 19.23
C GLU A 346 2.77 -20.82 20.52
N GLN A 347 3.46 -20.79 21.66
CA GLN A 347 2.80 -20.88 22.97
C GLN A 347 2.60 -19.48 23.56
N GLU A 348 1.38 -19.14 23.91
CA GLU A 348 0.99 -17.93 24.63
C GLU A 348 0.28 -18.32 25.93
N GLY A 349 1.01 -18.30 27.06
CA GLY A 349 0.49 -18.74 28.33
C GLY A 349 0.14 -20.24 28.33
N ASP A 350 -1.12 -20.58 28.56
CA ASP A 350 -1.66 -21.93 28.50
C ASP A 350 -2.32 -22.31 27.16
N THR A 351 -2.22 -21.43 26.18
CA THR A 351 -2.76 -21.60 24.82
C THR A 351 -1.62 -21.87 23.82
N LEU A 352 -1.80 -22.88 22.99
CA LEU A 352 -0.95 -23.19 21.85
C LEU A 352 -1.64 -22.75 20.57
N LYS A 353 -1.05 -21.84 19.83
CA LYS A 353 -1.44 -21.53 18.43
C LYS A 353 -0.75 -22.53 17.52
N LEU A 354 -1.52 -23.38 16.85
CA LEU A 354 -1.05 -24.37 15.88
C LEU A 354 -1.47 -23.94 14.49
N ASP A 355 -0.59 -23.23 13.80
CA ASP A 355 -0.95 -22.50 12.59
C ASP A 355 -0.83 -23.35 11.33
N GLU A 356 0.11 -24.29 11.24
CA GLU A 356 0.19 -25.26 10.14
C GLU A 356 0.95 -26.53 10.56
N ILE A 357 0.73 -27.60 9.79
CA ILE A 357 1.36 -28.89 9.95
C ILE A 357 1.99 -29.32 8.62
N PHE A 358 3.28 -29.54 8.65
CA PHE A 358 4.07 -30.02 7.52
C PHE A 358 4.40 -31.50 7.72
N ALA A 359 3.82 -32.36 6.90
CA ALA A 359 4.02 -33.80 7.02
C ALA A 359 4.21 -34.47 5.67
N GLU A 360 4.97 -35.56 5.60
CA GLU A 360 5.13 -36.36 4.39
C GLU A 360 3.90 -37.24 4.12
N HIS A 361 3.24 -37.69 5.17
CA HIS A 361 2.05 -38.56 5.11
C HIS A 361 0.85 -37.95 5.86
N PRO A 362 -0.39 -38.31 5.51
CA PRO A 362 -1.57 -37.89 6.25
C PRO A 362 -1.45 -38.18 7.73
N ILE A 363 -1.70 -37.19 8.56
CA ILE A 363 -1.56 -37.28 10.01
C ILE A 363 -2.80 -36.73 10.70
N HIS A 364 -3.12 -37.23 11.88
CA HIS A 364 -4.25 -36.85 12.69
C HIS A 364 -3.83 -36.35 14.08
N TRP A 365 -4.70 -35.56 14.70
CA TRP A 365 -4.47 -34.91 15.98
C TRP A 365 -3.94 -35.81 17.09
N PRO A 366 -4.49 -37.01 17.37
CA PRO A 366 -4.01 -37.86 18.46
C PRO A 366 -2.53 -38.21 18.38
N LYS A 367 -1.98 -38.30 17.16
CA LYS A 367 -0.55 -38.52 16.95
C LYS A 367 0.26 -37.25 17.14
N VAL A 368 -0.19 -36.13 16.53
CA VAL A 368 0.49 -34.82 16.61
C VAL A 368 0.60 -34.40 18.09
N ARG A 369 -0.52 -34.43 18.84
CA ARG A 369 -0.63 -34.00 20.22
C ARG A 369 0.46 -34.65 21.13
N LYS A 370 0.75 -35.94 20.93
CA LYS A 370 1.74 -36.67 21.71
C LYS A 370 3.18 -36.28 21.43
N LEU A 371 3.44 -35.63 20.30
CA LEU A 371 4.77 -35.25 19.82
C LEU A 371 5.07 -33.76 20.00
N LEU A 372 4.09 -32.94 20.35
CA LEU A 372 4.26 -31.50 20.53
C LEU A 372 5.20 -31.22 21.73
N PRO A 373 6.27 -30.44 21.55
CA PRO A 373 7.26 -30.19 22.61
C PRO A 373 6.85 -28.99 23.49
N PHE A 374 5.61 -29.02 24.00
CA PHE A 374 5.06 -27.96 24.84
C PHE A 374 4.55 -28.49 26.17
N ARG A 375 4.55 -27.62 27.20
CA ARG A 375 4.08 -27.93 28.56
C ARG A 375 3.03 -26.92 29.02
N GLY A 376 2.17 -27.39 29.93
CA GLY A 376 1.15 -26.55 30.58
C GLY A 376 0.08 -26.05 29.64
N ILE A 377 -0.10 -26.64 28.45
CA ILE A 377 -1.12 -26.23 27.48
C ILE A 377 -2.47 -26.82 27.90
N ARG A 378 -3.48 -25.94 27.91
CA ARG A 378 -4.89 -26.30 28.16
C ARG A 378 -5.76 -26.11 26.93
N ARG A 379 -5.36 -25.19 26.05
CA ARG A 379 -6.12 -24.82 24.84
C ARG A 379 -5.23 -24.87 23.61
N VAL A 380 -5.82 -25.25 22.47
CA VAL A 380 -5.14 -25.20 21.17
C VAL A 380 -6.02 -24.42 20.20
N GLU A 381 -5.49 -23.34 19.67
CA GLU A 381 -6.09 -22.58 18.58
C GLU A 381 -5.51 -23.05 17.26
N PHE A 382 -6.37 -23.36 16.28
CA PHE A 382 -5.90 -23.84 14.98
C PHE A 382 -5.92 -22.71 13.95
N GLY A 383 -4.83 -22.55 13.22
CA GLY A 383 -4.71 -21.65 12.07
C GLY A 383 -5.43 -22.15 10.80
N PHE A 384 -6.20 -23.21 10.90
CA PHE A 384 -6.97 -23.86 9.81
C PHE A 384 -8.23 -24.56 10.38
N SER A 385 -9.20 -24.89 9.54
CA SER A 385 -10.38 -25.68 9.95
C SER A 385 -10.00 -27.13 10.18
N PRO A 386 -10.10 -27.67 11.42
CA PRO A 386 -9.62 -29.02 11.76
C PRO A 386 -10.70 -30.11 11.70
N ASP A 387 -11.81 -29.90 10.99
CA ASP A 387 -12.97 -30.79 10.89
C ASP A 387 -12.63 -32.23 10.50
N ARG A 388 -11.54 -32.43 9.74
CA ARG A 388 -11.05 -33.78 9.34
C ARG A 388 -9.77 -34.18 10.05
N PHE A 389 -9.37 -33.46 11.10
CA PHE A 389 -8.11 -33.71 11.80
C PHE A 389 -8.23 -34.67 12.96
N GLY A 390 -9.48 -35.06 13.33
CA GLY A 390 -9.74 -36.00 14.43
C GLY A 390 -9.59 -35.35 15.81
N VAL A 391 -10.07 -34.12 15.96
CA VAL A 391 -10.14 -33.35 17.20
C VAL A 391 -11.54 -32.79 17.36
N GLU A 392 -12.04 -32.78 18.58
CA GLU A 392 -13.24 -32.03 18.97
C GLU A 392 -12.85 -30.59 19.25
N PHE A 393 -13.60 -29.64 18.72
CA PHE A 393 -13.30 -28.20 18.83
C PHE A 393 -14.60 -27.38 18.84
N GLU A 394 -14.50 -26.16 19.33
CA GLU A 394 -15.53 -25.13 19.24
C GLU A 394 -15.07 -23.95 18.38
N TRP A 395 -16.01 -23.18 17.87
CA TRP A 395 -15.73 -21.96 17.13
C TRP A 395 -15.77 -20.73 18.03
N VAL A 396 -14.73 -19.93 18.01
CA VAL A 396 -14.62 -18.71 18.79
C VAL A 396 -14.45 -17.52 17.85
N THR A 397 -15.24 -16.49 18.05
CA THR A 397 -15.10 -15.23 17.29
C THR A 397 -13.92 -14.46 17.86
N PRO A 398 -12.88 -14.16 17.06
CA PRO A 398 -11.73 -13.41 17.52
C PRO A 398 -12.12 -11.93 17.80
N PRO A 399 -11.51 -11.28 18.78
CA PRO A 399 -11.82 -9.89 19.16
C PRO A 399 -11.49 -8.88 18.05
N LYS A 400 -10.55 -9.21 17.17
CA LYS A 400 -10.25 -8.49 15.93
C LYS A 400 -9.95 -9.52 14.86
N SER A 401 -10.79 -9.63 13.83
CA SER A 401 -10.48 -10.40 12.64
C SER A 401 -9.83 -9.50 11.59
N ALA A 402 -8.83 -10.02 10.88
CA ALA A 402 -8.46 -9.45 9.59
C ALA A 402 -9.73 -9.43 8.73
N ARG A 403 -10.03 -8.29 8.09
CA ARG A 403 -11.28 -8.14 7.35
C ARG A 403 -11.22 -8.91 6.05
N LEU A 404 -11.79 -10.09 6.05
CA LEU A 404 -11.98 -10.91 4.86
C LEU A 404 -13.09 -10.28 4.00
N PHE A 405 -12.82 -10.15 2.71
CA PHE A 405 -13.78 -9.73 1.70
C PHE A 405 -13.91 -10.78 0.61
N LEU A 406 -15.13 -11.07 0.22
CA LEU A 406 -15.48 -12.10 -0.77
C LEU A 406 -16.29 -11.50 -1.91
N ARG A 407 -16.02 -11.94 -3.14
CA ARG A 407 -16.79 -11.60 -4.34
C ARG A 407 -17.09 -12.85 -5.15
N GLY A 408 -18.28 -12.92 -5.73
CA GLY A 408 -18.79 -14.09 -6.46
C GLY A 408 -19.55 -15.05 -5.56
N ASP A 409 -19.87 -16.22 -6.10
CA ASP A 409 -20.67 -17.23 -5.40
C ASP A 409 -19.74 -18.09 -4.52
N TRP A 410 -19.93 -17.92 -3.22
CA TRP A 410 -19.27 -18.69 -2.18
C TRP A 410 -20.36 -19.44 -1.38
N ASP A 411 -20.39 -20.74 -1.51
CA ASP A 411 -21.25 -21.62 -0.70
C ASP A 411 -20.54 -21.90 0.63
N LEU A 412 -20.44 -20.82 1.45
CA LEU A 412 -19.71 -20.88 2.72
C LEU A 412 -20.49 -21.66 3.77
N PRO A 413 -19.83 -22.52 4.55
CA PRO A 413 -20.40 -23.03 5.79
C PRO A 413 -20.61 -21.90 6.80
N GLU A 414 -21.45 -22.15 7.80
CA GLU A 414 -21.74 -21.19 8.88
C GLU A 414 -20.48 -20.77 9.60
N HIS A 415 -19.57 -21.71 9.82
CA HIS A 415 -18.28 -21.50 10.48
C HIS A 415 -17.15 -22.06 9.64
N PHE A 416 -16.08 -21.29 9.49
CA PHE A 416 -14.88 -21.69 8.76
C PHE A 416 -13.65 -20.89 9.18
N ARG A 417 -12.48 -21.44 8.88
CA ARG A 417 -11.20 -20.76 8.96
C ARG A 417 -10.42 -21.00 7.66
N ILE A 418 -10.04 -19.95 6.95
CA ILE A 418 -9.09 -20.06 5.85
C ILE A 418 -7.70 -20.33 6.47
N PRO A 419 -6.93 -21.31 5.97
CA PRO A 419 -5.61 -21.58 6.52
C PRO A 419 -4.71 -20.37 6.52
N LEU A 420 -4.08 -20.03 7.64
CA LEU A 420 -3.20 -18.87 7.78
C LEU A 420 -2.07 -18.87 6.74
N PHE A 421 -1.51 -20.03 6.47
CA PHE A 421 -0.47 -20.24 5.45
C PHE A 421 -0.98 -20.15 3.99
N ALA A 422 -2.23 -19.83 3.77
CA ALA A 422 -2.82 -19.58 2.45
C ALA A 422 -3.14 -18.10 2.20
N HIS A 423 -2.92 -17.21 3.15
CA HIS A 423 -3.11 -15.77 3.00
C HIS A 423 -2.02 -15.16 2.10
N THR A 424 -2.34 -14.12 1.32
CA THR A 424 -1.36 -13.40 0.47
C THR A 424 -1.40 -11.91 0.73
#